data_1ecaf8b736126d3650e1f0af8b252baf
#
_entry.id   1ecaf8b736126d3650e1f0af8b252baf
#
_cell.length_a   1.000
_cell.length_b   1.000
_cell.length_c   1.000
_cell.angle_alpha   90.00
_cell.angle_beta   90.00
_cell.angle_gamma   90.00
#
_symmetry.space_group_name_H-M   'P 1'
#
loop_
_entity.id
_entity.type
_entity.pdbx_description
1 polymer ?
#
loop_
_entity_poly.entity_id
_entity_poly.type
_entity_poly.pdbx_seq_one_letter_code
_entity_poly.pdbx_strand_id
1 'polypeptide(L)'
;MNAGSIGPGSGVPVKVKFDRLIAYSTLQLPLAMAALPVVLNVSHFYGEVLKLSLQIMGPIFIFARVVDAIQDPVIGLISDRFTRRGKRGRLAFVALMIPVLAAGFYMLFDPPDAWFGNQARMALWLIAALLLVHLGYSGVSISYHSHGAELTDDYNERTKVTVGREVFGLLGMTLAVVLPTFLTYKLGDSDGYMTLGLLFLPILVLFSLPTLIGAGPSVHPPVIHAERNPFIAFFAPLKNRLFRRLLLVFVANGAAIGVAVTVMLFYVEHVLKGGKLQAGIILLVYFIAGAASVPLWLMLSKRTSKATAWFVGMVMTALAMACAIFVGPGDFHWFLVISVITGLGLGADYGLPPSILADVINSTEGGDSRGKTGTYFGLWALATKLATAIGAAGSLPVAAMLGFNPAKGLYGTTALVIAYIVLPVMIKIGAALLIWFIRIEAERGSVREELMKRV
;
A
#
# COMPACT_ATOMS: atom_id res chain seq x y z
N MET A 1 -4.16 -13.65 55.52
CA MET A 1 -3.52 -12.56 54.76
C MET A 1 -3.97 -12.66 53.31
N ASN A 2 -4.79 -11.71 52.90
CA ASN A 2 -5.53 -11.71 51.65
C ASN A 2 -4.59 -11.52 50.45
N ALA A 3 -4.52 -12.53 49.57
CA ALA A 3 -4.04 -12.37 48.21
C ALA A 3 -5.22 -11.87 47.38
N GLY A 4 -5.26 -10.56 47.14
CA GLY A 4 -6.27 -9.90 46.30
C GLY A 4 -6.12 -10.37 44.86
N SER A 5 -7.15 -10.98 44.32
CA SER A 5 -7.37 -11.25 42.92
C SER A 5 -7.51 -9.94 42.17
N ILE A 6 -6.47 -9.54 41.46
CA ILE A 6 -6.54 -8.44 40.51
C ILE A 6 -7.31 -8.97 39.31
N GLY A 7 -8.57 -8.58 39.18
CA GLY A 7 -9.41 -8.83 38.02
C GLY A 7 -8.88 -8.16 36.73
N PRO A 8 -9.30 -8.58 35.54
CA PRO A 8 -8.82 -8.05 34.28
C PRO A 8 -9.15 -6.55 34.16
N GLY A 9 -8.14 -5.75 33.91
CA GLY A 9 -8.01 -4.33 34.12
C GLY A 9 -9.10 -3.44 33.55
N SER A 10 -9.58 -2.55 34.37
CA SER A 10 -10.15 -1.25 34.04
C SER A 10 -9.04 -0.35 33.42
N GLY A 11 -8.59 -0.68 32.20
CA GLY A 11 -7.56 0.08 31.52
C GLY A 11 -8.16 1.32 30.88
N VAL A 12 -7.85 2.51 31.42
CA VAL A 12 -7.99 3.79 30.70
C VAL A 12 -7.33 3.59 29.31
N PRO A 13 -8.03 3.88 28.20
CA PRO A 13 -7.49 3.66 26.87
C PRO A 13 -6.17 4.42 26.70
N VAL A 14 -5.12 3.70 26.30
CA VAL A 14 -3.77 4.26 26.16
C VAL A 14 -3.75 5.21 24.97
N LYS A 15 -3.76 6.52 25.23
CA LYS A 15 -3.57 7.55 24.21
C LYS A 15 -2.13 7.51 23.72
N VAL A 16 -1.96 7.47 22.40
CA VAL A 16 -0.64 7.58 21.75
C VAL A 16 -0.20 9.04 21.79
N LYS A 17 0.89 9.34 22.46
CA LYS A 17 1.45 10.69 22.49
C LYS A 17 1.86 11.13 21.09
N PHE A 18 1.74 12.43 20.81
CA PHE A 18 2.02 12.98 19.48
C PHE A 18 3.46 12.74 19.01
N ASP A 19 4.44 12.83 19.91
CA ASP A 19 5.84 12.51 19.63
C ASP A 19 6.04 11.06 19.18
N ARG A 20 5.37 10.11 19.83
CA ARG A 20 5.39 8.69 19.44
C ARG A 20 4.69 8.46 18.11
N LEU A 21 3.59 9.16 17.85
CA LEU A 21 2.85 9.10 16.60
C LEU A 21 3.74 9.53 15.43
N ILE A 22 4.41 10.68 15.56
CA ILE A 22 5.34 11.17 14.53
C ILE A 22 6.50 10.19 14.37
N ALA A 23 7.15 9.81 15.48
CA ALA A 23 8.27 8.88 15.44
C ALA A 23 7.91 7.56 14.75
N TYR A 24 6.74 6.99 15.04
CA TYR A 24 6.24 5.80 14.36
C TYR A 24 6.02 6.06 12.87
N SER A 25 5.44 7.19 12.49
CA SER A 25 4.99 7.46 11.11
C SER A 25 6.11 7.69 10.11
N THR A 26 7.29 8.15 10.56
CA THR A 26 8.40 8.56 9.67
C THR A 26 8.89 7.45 8.73
N LEU A 27 8.95 6.19 9.18
CA LEU A 27 9.46 5.07 8.39
C LEU A 27 8.64 4.80 7.12
N GLN A 28 7.37 5.21 7.10
CA GLN A 28 6.52 5.01 5.92
C GLN A 28 7.00 5.83 4.70
N LEU A 29 7.67 6.96 4.92
CA LEU A 29 8.17 7.80 3.82
C LEU A 29 9.20 7.03 2.95
N PRO A 30 10.32 6.51 3.48
CA PRO A 30 11.25 5.74 2.66
C PRO A 30 10.67 4.43 2.13
N LEU A 31 9.73 3.79 2.84
CA LEU A 31 9.03 2.62 2.32
C LEU A 31 8.21 2.95 1.07
N ALA A 32 7.40 3.99 1.11
CA ALA A 32 6.63 4.41 -0.04
C ALA A 32 7.53 4.92 -1.18
N MET A 33 8.62 5.62 -0.82
CA MET A 33 9.63 6.07 -1.77
C MET A 33 10.34 4.90 -2.47
N ALA A 34 10.54 3.76 -1.80
CA ALA A 34 11.14 2.58 -2.43
C ALA A 34 10.19 1.86 -3.40
N ALA A 35 8.90 1.81 -3.08
CA ALA A 35 7.93 1.00 -3.82
C ALA A 35 7.72 1.46 -5.27
N LEU A 36 7.57 2.76 -5.51
CA LEU A 36 7.26 3.30 -6.84
C LEU A 36 8.42 3.18 -7.85
N PRO A 37 9.68 3.54 -7.53
CA PRO A 37 10.79 3.39 -8.47
C PRO A 37 11.02 1.96 -8.92
N VAL A 38 10.80 0.97 -8.05
CA VAL A 38 10.88 -0.45 -8.42
C VAL A 38 9.86 -0.80 -9.50
N VAL A 39 8.68 -0.19 -9.48
CA VAL A 39 7.63 -0.45 -10.48
C VAL A 39 7.82 0.38 -11.75
N LEU A 40 8.17 1.66 -11.63
CA LEU A 40 8.15 2.61 -12.73
C LEU A 40 9.51 2.78 -13.42
N ASN A 41 10.59 2.82 -12.63
CA ASN A 41 11.91 3.23 -13.12
C ASN A 41 12.82 2.05 -13.50
N VAL A 42 12.68 0.89 -12.87
CA VAL A 42 13.54 -0.28 -13.13
C VAL A 42 13.45 -0.74 -14.58
N SER A 43 12.23 -0.77 -15.14
CA SER A 43 12.02 -1.17 -16.54
C SER A 43 12.73 -0.23 -17.50
N HIS A 44 12.67 1.07 -17.27
CA HIS A 44 13.35 2.08 -18.06
C HIS A 44 14.88 1.99 -17.88
N PHE A 45 15.37 1.93 -16.64
CA PHE A 45 16.80 1.88 -16.35
C PHE A 45 17.46 0.65 -16.96
N TYR A 46 16.95 -0.55 -16.72
CA TYR A 46 17.53 -1.77 -17.27
C TYR A 46 17.32 -1.92 -18.78
N GLY A 47 16.15 -1.53 -19.31
CA GLY A 47 15.82 -1.67 -20.72
C GLY A 47 16.46 -0.60 -21.61
N GLU A 48 16.28 0.67 -21.25
CA GLU A 48 16.73 1.78 -22.11
C GLU A 48 18.15 2.24 -21.80
N VAL A 49 18.57 2.25 -20.54
CA VAL A 49 19.91 2.74 -20.14
C VAL A 49 20.94 1.59 -20.23
N LEU A 50 20.66 0.47 -19.56
CA LEU A 50 21.59 -0.68 -19.49
C LEU A 50 21.43 -1.66 -20.68
N LYS A 51 20.46 -1.44 -21.56
CA LYS A 51 20.21 -2.22 -22.78
C LYS A 51 19.98 -3.71 -22.54
N LEU A 52 19.38 -4.10 -21.40
CA LEU A 52 18.94 -5.46 -21.14
C LEU A 52 17.70 -5.76 -21.98
N SER A 53 17.69 -6.90 -22.67
CA SER A 53 16.58 -7.30 -23.54
C SER A 53 15.26 -7.42 -22.77
N LEU A 54 14.18 -6.84 -23.31
CA LEU A 54 12.82 -6.94 -22.76
C LEU A 54 12.32 -8.39 -22.69
N GLN A 55 12.81 -9.26 -23.60
CA GLN A 55 12.48 -10.70 -23.59
C GLN A 55 13.05 -11.41 -22.35
N ILE A 56 14.15 -10.90 -21.78
CA ILE A 56 14.76 -11.41 -20.55
C ILE A 56 14.09 -10.76 -19.34
N MET A 57 13.82 -9.46 -19.39
CA MET A 57 13.24 -8.70 -18.27
C MET A 57 11.83 -9.16 -17.90
N GLY A 58 10.98 -9.43 -18.88
CA GLY A 58 9.59 -9.85 -18.63
C GLY A 58 9.47 -11.07 -17.72
N PRO A 59 10.11 -12.21 -18.06
CA PRO A 59 10.16 -13.38 -17.17
C PRO A 59 10.75 -13.09 -15.79
N ILE A 60 11.77 -12.23 -15.68
CA ILE A 60 12.38 -11.85 -14.39
C ILE A 60 11.37 -11.12 -13.51
N PHE A 61 10.63 -10.16 -14.05
CA PHE A 61 9.61 -9.44 -13.29
C PHE A 61 8.47 -10.35 -12.82
N ILE A 62 8.03 -11.27 -13.69
CA ILE A 62 7.00 -12.26 -13.30
C ILE A 62 7.53 -13.16 -12.18
N PHE A 63 8.76 -13.68 -12.31
CA PHE A 63 9.38 -14.53 -11.30
C PHE A 63 9.52 -13.78 -9.96
N ALA A 64 10.06 -12.55 -9.97
CA ALA A 64 10.21 -11.74 -8.78
C ALA A 64 8.86 -11.46 -8.10
N ARG A 65 7.79 -11.20 -8.88
CA ARG A 65 6.43 -10.99 -8.35
C ARG A 65 5.84 -12.26 -7.71
N VAL A 66 6.07 -13.43 -8.31
CA VAL A 66 5.61 -14.71 -7.74
C VAL A 66 6.31 -14.98 -6.41
N VAL A 67 7.64 -14.81 -6.37
CA VAL A 67 8.42 -14.99 -5.12
C VAL A 67 7.97 -13.99 -4.06
N ASP A 68 7.79 -12.71 -4.42
CA ASP A 68 7.31 -11.64 -3.55
C ASP A 68 5.93 -11.96 -2.94
N ALA A 69 5.02 -12.51 -3.73
CA ALA A 69 3.70 -12.92 -3.27
C ALA A 69 3.76 -14.11 -2.27
N ILE A 70 4.67 -15.06 -2.50
CA ILE A 70 4.83 -16.24 -1.63
C ILE A 70 5.54 -15.89 -0.32
N GLN A 71 6.48 -14.96 -0.34
CA GLN A 71 7.27 -14.62 0.85
C GLN A 71 6.50 -13.79 1.89
N ASP A 72 5.53 -12.95 1.50
CA ASP A 72 4.80 -12.07 2.42
C ASP A 72 4.15 -12.83 3.60
N PRO A 73 3.44 -13.93 3.35
CA PRO A 73 2.90 -14.78 4.40
C PRO A 73 3.94 -15.35 5.36
N VAL A 74 5.06 -15.80 4.79
CA VAL A 74 6.17 -16.36 5.56
C VAL A 74 6.79 -15.30 6.46
N ILE A 75 6.98 -14.10 5.91
CA ILE A 75 7.48 -12.93 6.66
C ILE A 75 6.52 -12.57 7.79
N GLY A 76 5.20 -12.58 7.54
CA GLY A 76 4.19 -12.36 8.58
C GLY A 76 4.32 -13.33 9.75
N LEU A 77 4.48 -14.62 9.47
CA LEU A 77 4.70 -15.66 10.47
C LEU A 77 6.03 -15.47 11.23
N ILE A 78 7.10 -15.10 10.54
CA ILE A 78 8.40 -14.81 11.15
C ILE A 78 8.28 -13.58 12.05
N SER A 79 7.64 -12.51 11.58
CA SER A 79 7.38 -11.30 12.36
C SER A 79 6.62 -11.60 13.65
N ASP A 80 5.61 -12.47 13.60
CA ASP A 80 4.85 -12.90 14.77
C ASP A 80 5.74 -13.67 15.77
N ARG A 81 6.68 -14.49 15.29
CA ARG A 81 7.66 -15.18 16.17
C ARG A 81 8.60 -14.22 16.89
N PHE A 82 8.97 -13.11 16.26
CA PHE A 82 9.84 -12.10 16.87
C PHE A 82 9.17 -11.41 18.07
N THR A 83 7.84 -11.39 18.17
CA THR A 83 7.15 -10.85 19.34
C THR A 83 7.50 -11.61 20.62
N ARG A 84 7.94 -12.88 20.55
CA ARG A 84 8.46 -13.65 21.70
C ARG A 84 9.67 -12.98 22.36
N ARG A 85 10.41 -12.13 21.66
CA ARG A 85 11.54 -11.37 22.18
C ARG A 85 11.12 -10.15 23.00
N GLY A 86 9.83 -9.99 23.29
CA GLY A 86 9.27 -8.90 24.08
C GLY A 86 8.49 -7.87 23.27
N LYS A 87 7.99 -6.85 23.95
CA LYS A 87 7.11 -5.82 23.39
C LYS A 87 7.72 -4.99 22.25
N ARG A 88 9.02 -5.05 22.02
CA ARG A 88 9.74 -4.43 20.89
C ARG A 88 10.24 -5.44 19.86
N GLY A 89 9.85 -6.72 19.97
CA GLY A 89 10.34 -7.77 19.07
C GLY A 89 10.10 -7.47 17.59
N ARG A 90 8.94 -6.89 17.22
CA ARG A 90 8.68 -6.49 15.83
C ARG A 90 9.62 -5.39 15.34
N LEU A 91 9.94 -4.41 16.19
CA LEU A 91 10.90 -3.36 15.83
C LEU A 91 12.32 -3.92 15.68
N ALA A 92 12.68 -4.96 16.46
CA ALA A 92 13.95 -5.65 16.27
C ALA A 92 14.01 -6.38 14.92
N PHE A 93 12.90 -6.96 14.45
CA PHE A 93 12.84 -7.55 13.11
C PHE A 93 12.89 -6.49 12.02
N VAL A 94 12.19 -5.36 12.21
CA VAL A 94 12.30 -4.19 11.31
C VAL A 94 13.75 -3.74 11.20
N ALA A 95 14.46 -3.56 12.32
CA ALA A 95 15.88 -3.18 12.33
C ALA A 95 16.78 -4.17 11.58
N LEU A 96 16.47 -5.47 11.64
CA LEU A 96 17.18 -6.50 10.88
C LEU A 96 16.92 -6.42 9.38
N MET A 97 15.71 -6.02 8.96
CA MET A 97 15.31 -5.98 7.55
C MET A 97 15.67 -4.66 6.85
N ILE A 98 15.91 -3.57 7.59
CA ILE A 98 16.34 -2.27 7.02
C ILE A 98 17.64 -2.39 6.20
N PRO A 99 18.73 -3.02 6.68
CA PRO A 99 19.92 -3.22 5.87
C PRO A 99 19.68 -4.07 4.62
N VAL A 100 18.77 -5.05 4.69
CA VAL A 100 18.40 -5.88 3.54
C VAL A 100 17.71 -5.04 2.47
N LEU A 101 16.75 -4.17 2.88
CA LEU A 101 16.10 -3.22 1.97
C LEU A 101 17.10 -2.24 1.38
N ALA A 102 18.00 -1.69 2.20
CA ALA A 102 19.04 -0.76 1.78
C ALA A 102 19.94 -1.37 0.71
N ALA A 103 20.45 -2.56 0.98
CA ALA A 103 21.33 -3.29 0.05
C ALA A 103 20.60 -3.62 -1.26
N GLY A 104 19.37 -4.13 -1.18
CA GLY A 104 18.57 -4.47 -2.35
C GLY A 104 18.26 -3.25 -3.23
N PHE A 105 17.87 -2.13 -2.62
CA PHE A 105 17.57 -0.91 -3.36
C PHE A 105 18.83 -0.28 -3.98
N TYR A 106 19.93 -0.28 -3.26
CA TYR A 106 21.24 0.17 -3.77
C TYR A 106 21.67 -0.69 -4.97
N MET A 107 21.71 -2.02 -4.82
CA MET A 107 22.06 -2.95 -5.90
C MET A 107 21.17 -2.77 -7.13
N LEU A 108 19.89 -2.43 -6.94
CA LEU A 108 18.94 -2.27 -8.05
C LEU A 108 19.31 -1.09 -8.96
N PHE A 109 19.85 0.00 -8.40
CA PHE A 109 20.16 1.22 -9.15
C PHE A 109 21.67 1.47 -9.34
N ASP A 110 22.53 0.61 -8.79
CA ASP A 110 23.99 0.69 -8.97
C ASP A 110 24.56 -0.70 -9.33
N PRO A 111 24.26 -1.21 -10.55
CA PRO A 111 24.85 -2.47 -11.02
C PRO A 111 26.33 -2.30 -11.39
N PRO A 112 27.18 -3.34 -11.21
CA PRO A 112 28.59 -3.28 -11.52
C PRO A 112 28.87 -2.96 -12.99
N ASP A 113 29.69 -1.94 -13.27
CA ASP A 113 30.08 -1.53 -14.63
C ASP A 113 30.69 -2.66 -15.46
N ALA A 114 31.44 -3.52 -14.80
CA ALA A 114 32.07 -4.69 -15.43
C ALA A 114 31.07 -5.70 -16.04
N TRP A 115 29.79 -5.56 -15.72
CA TRP A 115 28.73 -6.44 -16.21
C TRP A 115 27.90 -5.81 -17.35
N PHE A 116 28.15 -4.55 -17.66
CA PHE A 116 27.48 -3.86 -18.76
C PHE A 116 27.75 -4.58 -20.09
N GLY A 117 26.71 -4.72 -20.91
CA GLY A 117 26.74 -5.47 -22.16
C GLY A 117 26.64 -7.00 -22.02
N ASN A 118 26.82 -7.57 -20.83
CA ASN A 118 26.62 -9.00 -20.61
C ASN A 118 25.20 -9.30 -20.12
N GLN A 119 24.32 -9.74 -21.04
CA GLN A 119 22.89 -9.98 -20.76
C GLN A 119 22.65 -10.98 -19.63
N ALA A 120 23.44 -12.06 -19.57
CA ALA A 120 23.25 -13.11 -18.56
C ALA A 120 23.65 -12.64 -17.14
N ARG A 121 24.79 -11.95 -17.01
CA ARG A 121 25.22 -11.40 -15.71
C ARG A 121 24.30 -10.31 -15.22
N MET A 122 23.87 -9.42 -16.13
CA MET A 122 22.92 -8.35 -15.80
C MET A 122 21.55 -8.90 -15.39
N ALA A 123 21.08 -9.97 -16.04
CA ALA A 123 19.85 -10.66 -15.66
C ALA A 123 19.93 -11.28 -14.25
N LEU A 124 21.04 -11.96 -13.94
CA LEU A 124 21.27 -12.52 -12.59
C LEU A 124 21.34 -11.42 -11.52
N TRP A 125 22.01 -10.30 -11.83
CA TRP A 125 22.05 -9.14 -10.93
C TRP A 125 20.66 -8.58 -10.66
N LEU A 126 19.86 -8.35 -11.71
CA LEU A 126 18.51 -7.85 -11.59
C LEU A 126 17.62 -8.78 -10.75
N ILE A 127 17.72 -10.09 -10.96
CA ILE A 127 17.00 -11.08 -10.13
C ILE A 127 17.41 -10.94 -8.67
N ALA A 128 18.70 -10.96 -8.38
CA ALA A 128 19.23 -10.88 -7.01
C ALA A 128 18.78 -9.57 -6.33
N ALA A 129 18.91 -8.43 -7.01
CA ALA A 129 18.52 -7.12 -6.50
C ALA A 129 17.00 -7.04 -6.23
N LEU A 130 16.18 -7.51 -7.18
CA LEU A 130 14.71 -7.55 -7.00
C LEU A 130 14.30 -8.44 -5.83
N LEU A 131 14.84 -9.64 -5.71
CA LEU A 131 14.53 -10.54 -4.60
C LEU A 131 14.94 -9.92 -3.26
N LEU A 132 16.10 -9.27 -3.20
CA LEU A 132 16.59 -8.65 -1.98
C LEU A 132 15.76 -7.44 -1.58
N VAL A 133 15.40 -6.56 -2.54
CA VAL A 133 14.57 -5.40 -2.25
C VAL A 133 13.16 -5.80 -1.83
N HIS A 134 12.57 -6.80 -2.48
CA HIS A 134 11.24 -7.31 -2.09
C HIS A 134 11.27 -7.95 -0.70
N LEU A 135 12.30 -8.77 -0.40
CA LEU A 135 12.46 -9.36 0.93
C LEU A 135 12.59 -8.29 2.02
N GLY A 136 13.46 -7.31 1.80
CA GLY A 136 13.67 -6.22 2.74
C GLY A 136 12.42 -5.36 2.91
N TYR A 137 11.78 -4.99 1.80
CA TYR A 137 10.54 -4.19 1.81
C TYR A 137 9.40 -4.89 2.56
N SER A 138 9.12 -6.15 2.23
CA SER A 138 8.06 -6.92 2.89
C SER A 138 8.39 -7.19 4.36
N GLY A 139 9.67 -7.47 4.68
CA GLY A 139 10.13 -7.66 6.05
C GLY A 139 9.92 -6.42 6.93
N VAL A 140 10.27 -5.24 6.41
CA VAL A 140 10.05 -3.98 7.12
C VAL A 140 8.56 -3.66 7.16
N SER A 141 7.85 -3.63 6.03
CA SER A 141 6.48 -3.11 5.94
C SER A 141 5.49 -3.93 6.75
N ILE A 142 5.50 -5.27 6.63
CA ILE A 142 4.59 -6.16 7.34
C ILE A 142 4.78 -6.04 8.86
N SER A 143 6.02 -6.06 9.33
CA SER A 143 6.32 -5.97 10.77
C SER A 143 6.03 -4.58 11.33
N TYR A 144 6.34 -3.54 10.59
CA TYR A 144 6.07 -2.15 10.94
C TYR A 144 4.56 -1.88 11.02
N HIS A 145 3.76 -2.31 10.03
CA HIS A 145 2.32 -2.16 10.04
C HIS A 145 1.67 -2.95 11.18
N SER A 146 2.16 -4.17 11.43
CA SER A 146 1.71 -5.00 12.56
C SER A 146 2.00 -4.33 13.90
N HIS A 147 3.19 -3.74 14.06
CA HIS A 147 3.55 -2.99 15.27
C HIS A 147 2.63 -1.80 15.49
N GLY A 148 2.30 -1.04 14.43
CA GLY A 148 1.36 0.06 14.51
C GLY A 148 -0.03 -0.33 14.98
N ALA A 149 -0.52 -1.48 14.55
CA ALA A 149 -1.81 -2.02 15.00
C ALA A 149 -1.80 -2.44 16.49
N GLU A 150 -0.62 -2.68 17.06
CA GLU A 150 -0.41 -3.08 18.45
C GLU A 150 -0.01 -1.93 19.39
N LEU A 151 0.08 -0.68 18.90
CA LEU A 151 0.47 0.49 19.71
C LEU A 151 -0.64 0.97 20.65
N THR A 152 -1.91 0.65 20.36
CA THR A 152 -3.07 1.09 21.16
C THR A 152 -4.27 0.18 20.95
N ASP A 153 -5.13 0.10 21.95
CA ASP A 153 -6.43 -0.59 21.89
C ASP A 153 -7.58 0.35 21.55
N ASP A 154 -7.37 1.66 21.62
CA ASP A 154 -8.39 2.65 21.34
C ASP A 154 -8.68 2.75 19.84
N TYR A 155 -9.96 2.68 19.48
CA TYR A 155 -10.44 2.74 18.08
C TYR A 155 -10.00 4.02 17.35
N ASN A 156 -10.10 5.18 18.01
CA ASN A 156 -9.75 6.46 17.41
C ASN A 156 -8.23 6.66 17.33
N GLU A 157 -7.50 6.20 18.34
CA GLU A 157 -6.04 6.27 18.36
C GLU A 157 -5.42 5.38 17.27
N ARG A 158 -5.99 4.18 17.01
CA ARG A 158 -5.56 3.34 15.87
C ARG A 158 -5.73 4.06 14.54
N THR A 159 -6.84 4.78 14.38
CA THR A 159 -7.03 5.59 13.16
C THR A 159 -5.96 6.67 13.04
N LYS A 160 -5.61 7.38 14.14
CA LYS A 160 -4.53 8.37 14.12
C LYS A 160 -3.19 7.77 13.76
N VAL A 161 -2.86 6.59 14.30
CA VAL A 161 -1.61 5.87 14.00
C VAL A 161 -1.53 5.51 12.52
N THR A 162 -2.60 4.93 11.96
CA THR A 162 -2.64 4.55 10.55
C THR A 162 -2.60 5.78 9.64
N VAL A 163 -3.44 6.76 9.93
CA VAL A 163 -3.55 8.02 9.17
C VAL A 163 -2.25 8.82 9.21
N GLY A 164 -1.62 8.97 10.38
CA GLY A 164 -0.33 9.64 10.51
C GLY A 164 0.76 8.97 9.65
N ARG A 165 0.81 7.64 9.67
CA ARG A 165 1.68 6.85 8.81
C ARG A 165 1.44 7.12 7.33
N GLU A 166 0.19 7.11 6.87
CA GLU A 166 -0.14 7.28 5.45
C GLU A 166 0.15 8.69 4.93
N VAL A 167 0.13 9.72 5.78
CA VAL A 167 0.63 11.06 5.41
C VAL A 167 2.09 10.98 4.95
N PHE A 168 2.95 10.34 5.76
CA PHE A 168 4.35 10.14 5.37
C PHE A 168 4.49 9.23 4.14
N GLY A 169 3.60 8.24 3.99
CA GLY A 169 3.55 7.39 2.80
C GLY A 169 3.27 8.17 1.52
N LEU A 170 2.26 9.03 1.52
CA LEU A 170 1.92 9.86 0.37
C LEU A 170 3.01 10.89 0.04
N LEU A 171 3.66 11.45 1.05
CA LEU A 171 4.86 12.29 0.84
C LEU A 171 6.00 11.47 0.22
N GLY A 172 6.21 10.24 0.68
CA GLY A 172 7.19 9.31 0.11
C GLY A 172 6.89 8.96 -1.35
N MET A 173 5.63 8.72 -1.70
CA MET A 173 5.20 8.51 -3.10
C MET A 173 5.46 9.74 -3.98
N THR A 174 5.22 10.93 -3.44
CA THR A 174 5.55 12.19 -4.13
C THR A 174 7.05 12.28 -4.42
N LEU A 175 7.90 12.02 -3.42
CA LEU A 175 9.34 12.00 -3.59
C LEU A 175 9.80 10.92 -4.58
N ALA A 176 9.14 9.77 -4.58
CA ALA A 176 9.41 8.66 -5.49
C ALA A 176 9.19 9.00 -6.98
N VAL A 177 8.35 9.99 -7.27
CA VAL A 177 8.12 10.51 -8.64
C VAL A 177 9.07 11.67 -8.94
N VAL A 178 9.18 12.62 -8.02
CA VAL A 178 9.91 13.88 -8.25
C VAL A 178 11.42 13.66 -8.26
N LEU A 179 11.95 12.88 -7.31
CA LEU A 179 13.38 12.75 -7.12
C LEU A 179 14.08 12.05 -8.29
N PRO A 180 13.63 10.88 -8.80
CA PRO A 180 14.24 10.27 -10.00
C PRO A 180 14.18 11.19 -11.20
N THR A 181 13.04 11.83 -11.45
CA THR A 181 12.86 12.76 -12.58
C THR A 181 13.82 13.93 -12.49
N PHE A 182 14.00 14.52 -11.31
CA PHE A 182 14.93 15.63 -11.10
C PHE A 182 16.38 15.20 -11.28
N LEU A 183 16.78 14.04 -10.72
CA LEU A 183 18.14 13.53 -10.80
C LEU A 183 18.51 13.17 -12.23
N THR A 184 17.65 12.45 -12.95
CA THR A 184 17.91 12.09 -14.36
C THR A 184 17.96 13.31 -15.26
N TYR A 185 17.13 14.33 -15.01
CA TYR A 185 17.18 15.60 -15.75
C TYR A 185 18.49 16.35 -15.53
N LYS A 186 19.05 16.34 -14.32
CA LYS A 186 20.27 17.10 -13.96
C LYS A 186 21.56 16.36 -14.30
N LEU A 187 21.59 15.06 -14.09
CA LEU A 187 22.82 14.24 -14.12
C LEU A 187 22.87 13.30 -15.34
N GLY A 188 21.76 13.18 -16.10
CA GLY A 188 21.59 12.14 -17.11
C GLY A 188 21.01 10.86 -16.50
N ASP A 189 20.50 9.99 -17.37
CA ASP A 189 19.72 8.82 -16.92
C ASP A 189 20.56 7.85 -16.06
N SER A 190 21.77 7.51 -16.48
CA SER A 190 22.64 6.58 -15.74
C SER A 190 22.98 7.10 -14.35
N ASP A 191 23.63 8.26 -14.28
CA ASP A 191 24.10 8.85 -13.03
C ASP A 191 22.94 9.28 -12.13
N GLY A 192 21.82 9.68 -12.72
CA GLY A 192 20.62 10.02 -11.99
C GLY A 192 20.02 8.84 -11.22
N TYR A 193 19.95 7.65 -11.83
CA TYR A 193 19.48 6.45 -11.15
C TYR A 193 20.49 5.92 -10.12
N MET A 194 21.79 5.93 -10.43
CA MET A 194 22.81 5.56 -9.45
C MET A 194 22.77 6.48 -8.22
N THR A 195 22.64 7.80 -8.45
CA THR A 195 22.49 8.78 -7.37
C THR A 195 21.22 8.54 -6.56
N LEU A 196 20.12 8.13 -7.17
CA LEU A 196 18.88 7.75 -6.47
C LEU A 196 19.14 6.58 -5.51
N GLY A 197 19.85 5.53 -5.97
CA GLY A 197 20.24 4.39 -5.14
C GLY A 197 21.07 4.80 -3.92
N LEU A 198 22.05 5.68 -4.12
CA LEU A 198 22.89 6.22 -3.05
C LEU A 198 22.12 7.11 -2.06
N LEU A 199 21.28 8.03 -2.55
CA LEU A 199 20.52 8.95 -1.71
C LEU A 199 19.44 8.23 -0.88
N PHE A 200 18.95 7.09 -1.36
CA PHE A 200 17.98 6.31 -0.60
C PHE A 200 18.55 5.82 0.74
N LEU A 201 19.84 5.49 0.82
CA LEU A 201 20.47 4.96 2.04
C LEU A 201 20.37 5.94 3.23
N PRO A 202 20.86 7.19 3.14
CA PRO A 202 20.74 8.15 4.24
C PRO A 202 19.27 8.50 4.54
N ILE A 203 18.39 8.58 3.54
CA ILE A 203 16.96 8.81 3.74
C ILE A 203 16.35 7.66 4.55
N LEU A 204 16.61 6.41 4.18
CA LEU A 204 16.12 5.24 4.90
C LEU A 204 16.59 5.24 6.36
N VAL A 205 17.87 5.52 6.62
CA VAL A 205 18.40 5.59 7.98
C VAL A 205 17.76 6.74 8.76
N LEU A 206 17.73 7.95 8.20
CA LEU A 206 17.20 9.15 8.85
C LEU A 206 15.74 8.97 9.32
N PHE A 207 14.90 8.37 8.47
CA PHE A 207 13.47 8.20 8.75
C PHE A 207 13.15 6.89 9.50
N SER A 208 14.06 5.91 9.54
CA SER A 208 13.87 4.68 10.32
C SER A 208 14.27 4.84 11.79
N LEU A 209 15.30 5.62 12.10
CA LEU A 209 15.80 5.81 13.46
C LEU A 209 14.72 6.33 14.43
N PRO A 210 13.91 7.38 14.11
CA PRO A 210 12.84 7.82 14.99
C PRO A 210 11.83 6.69 15.28
N THR A 211 11.48 5.87 14.29
CA THR A 211 10.58 4.74 14.46
C THR A 211 11.18 3.68 15.41
N LEU A 212 12.43 3.28 15.19
CA LEU A 212 13.08 2.26 15.98
C LEU A 212 13.26 2.66 17.46
N ILE A 213 13.50 3.94 17.71
CA ILE A 213 13.76 4.46 19.07
C ILE A 213 12.46 4.93 19.74
N GLY A 214 11.64 5.71 19.02
CA GLY A 214 10.55 6.53 19.55
C GLY A 214 9.15 5.94 19.42
N ALA A 215 8.90 4.94 18.56
CA ALA A 215 7.55 4.39 18.37
C ALA A 215 6.94 3.76 19.63
N GLY A 216 7.78 3.38 20.60
CA GLY A 216 7.34 2.76 21.84
C GLY A 216 7.08 1.26 21.73
N PRO A 217 6.78 0.60 22.86
CA PRO A 217 6.47 -0.83 22.90
C PRO A 217 5.03 -1.12 22.49
N SER A 218 4.74 -2.33 22.01
CA SER A 218 3.36 -2.83 21.83
C SER A 218 2.62 -2.93 23.18
N VAL A 219 1.31 -2.64 23.16
CA VAL A 219 0.47 -2.62 24.38
C VAL A 219 0.27 -4.02 24.93
N HIS A 220 0.14 -5.02 24.06
CA HIS A 220 -0.09 -6.40 24.46
C HIS A 220 1.17 -7.26 24.41
N PRO A 221 1.38 -8.14 25.43
CA PRO A 221 2.30 -9.23 25.28
C PRO A 221 1.75 -10.23 24.25
N PRO A 222 2.60 -10.84 23.42
CA PRO A 222 2.15 -11.80 22.43
C PRO A 222 1.59 -13.06 23.11
N VAL A 223 0.35 -13.37 22.84
CA VAL A 223 -0.21 -14.71 23.12
C VAL A 223 0.07 -15.56 21.88
N ILE A 224 1.07 -16.41 21.93
CA ILE A 224 1.43 -17.25 20.81
C ILE A 224 0.80 -18.61 21.01
N HIS A 225 -0.30 -18.84 20.30
CA HIS A 225 -0.77 -20.18 20.02
C HIS A 225 0.07 -20.72 18.85
N ALA A 226 0.99 -21.62 19.16
CA ALA A 226 1.83 -22.27 18.15
C ALA A 226 0.96 -23.28 17.36
N GLU A 227 0.35 -22.85 16.28
CA GLU A 227 -0.17 -23.81 15.31
C GLU A 227 1.00 -24.60 14.73
N ARG A 228 0.90 -25.92 14.83
CA ARG A 228 1.95 -26.88 14.47
C ARG A 228 2.25 -26.88 12.96
N ASN A 229 1.28 -26.46 12.13
CA ASN A 229 1.38 -26.44 10.67
C ASN A 229 1.42 -24.99 10.16
N PRO A 230 2.52 -24.52 9.53
CA PRO A 230 2.65 -23.16 9.02
C PRO A 230 1.64 -22.82 7.92
N PHE A 231 1.21 -23.79 7.11
CA PHE A 231 0.18 -23.59 6.08
C PHE A 231 -1.20 -23.30 6.71
N ILE A 232 -1.56 -24.02 7.76
CA ILE A 232 -2.84 -23.80 8.49
C ILE A 232 -2.79 -22.45 9.20
N ALA A 233 -1.65 -22.11 9.80
CA ALA A 233 -1.43 -20.81 10.45
C ALA A 233 -1.61 -19.65 9.47
N PHE A 234 -1.10 -19.80 8.25
CA PHE A 234 -1.19 -18.79 7.22
C PHE A 234 -2.63 -18.49 6.78
N PHE A 235 -3.45 -19.51 6.57
CA PHE A 235 -4.85 -19.34 6.15
C PHE A 235 -5.81 -19.10 7.32
N ALA A 236 -5.34 -19.16 8.57
CA ALA A 236 -6.16 -18.95 9.76
C ALA A 236 -6.94 -17.61 9.76
N PRO A 237 -6.38 -16.45 9.30
CA PRO A 237 -7.14 -15.21 9.19
C PRO A 237 -8.39 -15.31 8.30
N LEU A 238 -8.36 -16.17 7.27
CA LEU A 238 -9.52 -16.37 6.38
C LEU A 238 -10.69 -17.06 7.06
N LYS A 239 -10.52 -17.67 8.24
CA LYS A 239 -11.64 -18.18 9.06
C LYS A 239 -12.45 -17.04 9.66
N ASN A 240 -11.85 -15.86 9.89
CA ASN A 240 -12.55 -14.68 10.40
C ASN A 240 -13.48 -14.09 9.31
N ARG A 241 -14.79 -14.08 9.58
CA ARG A 241 -15.82 -13.59 8.65
C ARG A 241 -15.65 -12.11 8.33
N LEU A 242 -15.34 -11.28 9.34
CA LEU A 242 -15.14 -9.84 9.16
C LEU A 242 -13.91 -9.57 8.30
N PHE A 243 -12.81 -10.30 8.52
CA PHE A 243 -11.60 -10.18 7.71
C PHE A 243 -11.87 -10.53 6.24
N ARG A 244 -12.55 -11.64 5.96
CA ARG A 244 -12.90 -12.02 4.58
C ARG A 244 -13.73 -10.95 3.86
N ARG A 245 -14.70 -10.37 4.56
CA ARG A 245 -15.54 -9.30 4.00
C ARG A 245 -14.75 -8.04 3.73
N LEU A 246 -13.93 -7.62 4.69
CA LEU A 246 -13.02 -6.48 4.52
C LEU A 246 -12.06 -6.70 3.35
N LEU A 247 -11.47 -7.89 3.27
CA LEU A 247 -10.53 -8.27 2.22
C LEU A 247 -11.16 -8.22 0.83
N LEU A 248 -12.41 -8.68 0.69
CA LEU A 248 -13.15 -8.64 -0.57
C LEU A 248 -13.36 -7.20 -1.06
N VAL A 249 -13.83 -6.30 -0.18
CA VAL A 249 -13.98 -4.87 -0.50
C VAL A 249 -12.64 -4.25 -0.88
N PHE A 250 -11.59 -4.56 -0.11
CA PHE A 250 -10.26 -4.03 -0.32
C PHE A 250 -9.65 -4.48 -1.66
N VAL A 251 -9.78 -5.77 -2.00
CA VAL A 251 -9.30 -6.31 -3.28
C VAL A 251 -10.06 -5.69 -4.46
N ALA A 252 -11.37 -5.55 -4.36
CA ALA A 252 -12.16 -4.90 -5.40
C ALA A 252 -11.72 -3.43 -5.60
N ASN A 253 -11.62 -2.65 -4.51
CA ASN A 253 -11.17 -1.26 -4.59
C ASN A 253 -9.71 -1.14 -5.10
N GLY A 254 -8.82 -2.03 -4.66
CA GLY A 254 -7.42 -2.10 -5.11
C GLY A 254 -7.29 -2.46 -6.59
N ALA A 255 -8.18 -3.32 -7.11
CA ALA A 255 -8.23 -3.63 -8.53
C ALA A 255 -8.62 -2.39 -9.37
N ALA A 256 -9.59 -1.59 -8.90
CA ALA A 256 -9.94 -0.32 -9.55
C ALA A 256 -8.75 0.64 -9.64
N ILE A 257 -7.97 0.76 -8.55
CA ILE A 257 -6.73 1.55 -8.54
C ILE A 257 -5.70 0.98 -9.52
N GLY A 258 -5.52 -0.34 -9.55
CA GLY A 258 -4.60 -1.02 -10.46
C GLY A 258 -4.92 -0.76 -11.93
N VAL A 259 -6.21 -0.78 -12.31
CA VAL A 259 -6.67 -0.40 -13.65
C VAL A 259 -6.28 1.04 -13.97
N ALA A 260 -6.64 1.98 -13.09
CA ALA A 260 -6.40 3.41 -13.30
C ALA A 260 -4.90 3.73 -13.46
N VAL A 261 -4.06 3.20 -12.57
CA VAL A 261 -2.60 3.40 -12.62
C VAL A 261 -1.99 2.89 -13.93
N THR A 262 -2.46 1.74 -14.42
CA THR A 262 -1.91 1.12 -15.63
C THR A 262 -2.27 1.90 -16.90
N VAL A 263 -3.49 2.42 -17.00
CA VAL A 263 -4.00 3.06 -18.22
C VAL A 263 -3.76 4.57 -18.23
N MET A 264 -3.48 5.18 -17.07
CA MET A 264 -3.39 6.64 -16.89
C MET A 264 -2.45 7.33 -17.89
N LEU A 265 -1.25 6.82 -18.08
CA LEU A 265 -0.28 7.45 -19.00
C LEU A 265 -0.76 7.44 -20.44
N PHE A 266 -1.36 6.32 -20.89
CA PHE A 266 -1.96 6.23 -22.23
C PHE A 266 -3.15 7.19 -22.38
N TYR A 267 -3.96 7.35 -21.34
CA TYR A 267 -5.07 8.28 -21.33
C TYR A 267 -4.59 9.73 -21.46
N VAL A 268 -3.58 10.13 -20.68
CA VAL A 268 -3.00 11.48 -20.75
C VAL A 268 -2.39 11.75 -22.14
N GLU A 269 -1.64 10.81 -22.70
CA GLU A 269 -0.96 10.98 -23.98
C GLU A 269 -1.94 10.98 -25.17
N HIS A 270 -2.89 10.06 -25.21
CA HIS A 270 -3.71 9.84 -26.40
C HIS A 270 -5.08 10.49 -26.35
N VAL A 271 -5.68 10.68 -25.16
CA VAL A 271 -6.99 11.33 -24.99
C VAL A 271 -6.84 12.81 -24.71
N LEU A 272 -6.05 13.17 -23.69
CA LEU A 272 -5.81 14.59 -23.34
C LEU A 272 -4.82 15.28 -24.25
N LYS A 273 -4.06 14.51 -25.06
CA LYS A 273 -2.93 15.01 -25.87
C LYS A 273 -1.86 15.72 -25.02
N GLY A 274 -1.68 15.27 -23.78
CA GLY A 274 -0.72 15.80 -22.84
C GLY A 274 0.66 15.14 -22.98
N GLY A 275 1.71 15.89 -22.61
CA GLY A 275 3.08 15.39 -22.56
C GLY A 275 3.47 14.78 -21.20
N LYS A 276 4.71 14.26 -21.13
CA LYS A 276 5.29 13.67 -19.89
C LYS A 276 5.24 14.62 -18.69
N LEU A 277 5.48 15.92 -18.90
CA LEU A 277 5.43 16.93 -17.85
C LEU A 277 4.01 17.05 -17.26
N GLN A 278 2.98 17.06 -18.12
CA GLN A 278 1.59 17.16 -17.69
C GLN A 278 1.17 15.90 -16.91
N ALA A 279 1.60 14.71 -17.35
CA ALA A 279 1.38 13.48 -16.61
C ALA A 279 2.05 13.52 -15.21
N GLY A 280 3.27 14.05 -15.12
CA GLY A 280 3.96 14.26 -13.85
C GLY A 280 3.23 15.22 -12.91
N ILE A 281 2.72 16.36 -13.44
CA ILE A 281 1.94 17.35 -12.67
C ILE A 281 0.64 16.72 -12.15
N ILE A 282 -0.06 15.93 -12.97
CA ILE A 282 -1.28 15.21 -12.57
C ILE A 282 -1.00 14.29 -11.37
N LEU A 283 0.05 13.47 -11.45
CA LEU A 283 0.45 12.56 -10.36
C LEU A 283 0.85 13.33 -9.10
N LEU A 284 1.62 14.40 -9.25
CA LEU A 284 2.05 15.25 -8.14
C LEU A 284 0.84 15.82 -7.39
N VAL A 285 -0.08 16.45 -8.12
CA VAL A 285 -1.31 17.03 -7.56
C VAL A 285 -2.18 15.97 -6.89
N TYR A 286 -2.32 14.80 -7.53
CA TYR A 286 -3.05 13.65 -6.99
C TYR A 286 -2.49 13.19 -5.64
N PHE A 287 -1.18 13.00 -5.52
CA PHE A 287 -0.55 12.55 -4.26
C PHE A 287 -0.58 13.63 -3.18
N ILE A 288 -0.34 14.91 -3.53
CA ILE A 288 -0.43 16.02 -2.57
C ILE A 288 -1.85 16.14 -2.03
N ALA A 289 -2.88 16.08 -2.90
CA ALA A 289 -4.28 16.10 -2.49
C ALA A 289 -4.61 14.92 -1.56
N GLY A 290 -4.08 13.74 -1.86
CA GLY A 290 -4.20 12.56 -1.03
C GLY A 290 -3.64 12.80 0.38
N ALA A 291 -2.41 13.27 0.48
CA ALA A 291 -1.77 13.57 1.77
C ALA A 291 -2.53 14.64 2.56
N ALA A 292 -2.94 15.72 1.90
CA ALA A 292 -3.69 16.82 2.52
C ALA A 292 -5.09 16.40 3.00
N SER A 293 -5.71 15.39 2.37
CA SER A 293 -7.05 14.93 2.72
C SER A 293 -7.12 14.04 3.97
N VAL A 294 -6.01 13.48 4.39
CA VAL A 294 -5.96 12.51 5.50
C VAL A 294 -6.60 13.01 6.80
N PRO A 295 -6.37 14.27 7.26
CA PRO A 295 -7.07 14.83 8.43
C PRO A 295 -8.59 14.90 8.25
N LEU A 296 -9.07 15.18 7.04
CA LEU A 296 -10.49 15.24 6.71
C LEU A 296 -11.15 13.87 6.94
N TRP A 297 -10.54 12.79 6.46
CA TRP A 297 -11.04 11.43 6.64
C TRP A 297 -10.99 10.98 8.09
N LEU A 298 -9.97 11.42 8.84
CA LEU A 298 -9.91 11.19 10.28
C LEU A 298 -11.06 11.89 11.01
N MET A 299 -11.37 13.14 10.66
CA MET A 299 -12.52 13.87 11.22
C MET A 299 -13.83 13.18 10.90
N LEU A 300 -14.04 12.80 9.64
CA LEU A 300 -15.27 12.14 9.20
C LEU A 300 -15.45 10.78 9.87
N SER A 301 -14.38 9.99 9.99
CA SER A 301 -14.44 8.67 10.63
C SER A 301 -14.79 8.74 12.12
N LYS A 302 -14.42 9.83 12.82
CA LYS A 302 -14.80 10.07 14.22
C LYS A 302 -16.25 10.48 14.38
N ARG A 303 -16.82 11.19 13.40
CA ARG A 303 -18.22 11.65 13.43
C ARG A 303 -19.21 10.59 12.95
N THR A 304 -18.75 9.63 12.16
CA THR A 304 -19.60 8.58 11.57
C THR A 304 -19.03 7.20 11.96
N SER A 305 -18.37 6.54 11.02
CA SER A 305 -17.59 5.34 11.23
C SER A 305 -16.48 5.27 10.18
N LYS A 306 -15.44 4.44 10.41
CA LYS A 306 -14.36 4.22 9.42
C LYS A 306 -14.92 3.66 8.10
N ALA A 307 -15.87 2.73 8.18
CA ALA A 307 -16.54 2.15 7.01
C ALA A 307 -17.35 3.17 6.22
N THR A 308 -18.09 4.05 6.93
CA THR A 308 -18.86 5.14 6.29
C THR A 308 -17.92 6.15 5.62
N ALA A 309 -16.86 6.57 6.30
CA ALA A 309 -15.90 7.51 5.75
C ALA A 309 -15.23 6.94 4.49
N TRP A 310 -14.87 5.64 4.50
CA TRP A 310 -14.31 4.97 3.33
C TRP A 310 -15.31 4.85 2.18
N PHE A 311 -16.57 4.49 2.48
CA PHE A 311 -17.67 4.48 1.50
C PHE A 311 -17.81 5.84 0.80
N VAL A 312 -17.86 6.94 1.57
CA VAL A 312 -17.95 8.31 1.03
C VAL A 312 -16.74 8.62 0.14
N GLY A 313 -15.52 8.25 0.55
CA GLY A 313 -14.30 8.41 -0.25
C GLY A 313 -14.38 7.65 -1.59
N MET A 314 -14.85 6.40 -1.58
CA MET A 314 -15.02 5.61 -2.80
C MET A 314 -16.05 6.22 -3.75
N VAL A 315 -17.21 6.63 -3.23
CA VAL A 315 -18.28 7.25 -4.04
C VAL A 315 -17.81 8.59 -4.62
N MET A 316 -17.18 9.44 -3.82
CA MET A 316 -16.63 10.72 -4.27
C MET A 316 -15.61 10.50 -5.41
N THR A 317 -14.68 9.56 -5.24
CA THR A 317 -13.68 9.23 -6.28
C THR A 317 -14.36 8.70 -7.55
N ALA A 318 -15.35 7.81 -7.43
CA ALA A 318 -16.06 7.25 -8.57
C ALA A 318 -16.81 8.33 -9.36
N LEU A 319 -17.49 9.24 -8.67
CA LEU A 319 -18.22 10.35 -9.30
C LEU A 319 -17.25 11.32 -9.99
N ALA A 320 -16.17 11.72 -9.31
CA ALA A 320 -15.16 12.60 -9.93
C ALA A 320 -14.52 11.97 -11.15
N MET A 321 -14.18 10.68 -11.08
CA MET A 321 -13.60 9.94 -12.20
C MET A 321 -14.60 9.79 -13.36
N ALA A 322 -15.88 9.59 -13.08
CA ALA A 322 -16.92 9.55 -14.10
C ALA A 322 -17.02 10.89 -14.88
N CYS A 323 -16.79 12.04 -14.21
CA CYS A 323 -16.76 13.33 -14.89
C CYS A 323 -15.62 13.46 -15.93
N ALA A 324 -14.58 12.62 -15.84
CA ALA A 324 -13.51 12.60 -16.82
C ALA A 324 -13.97 12.15 -18.24
N ILE A 325 -15.17 11.57 -18.38
CA ILE A 325 -15.78 11.24 -19.67
C ILE A 325 -15.99 12.52 -20.53
N PHE A 326 -16.20 13.66 -19.89
CA PHE A 326 -16.45 14.93 -20.56
C PHE A 326 -15.16 15.70 -20.89
N VAL A 327 -14.00 15.17 -20.52
CA VAL A 327 -12.70 15.83 -20.69
C VAL A 327 -12.03 15.30 -21.95
N GLY A 328 -11.60 16.22 -22.83
CA GLY A 328 -11.01 15.93 -24.13
C GLY A 328 -9.63 16.59 -24.34
N PRO A 329 -9.16 16.62 -25.59
CA PRO A 329 -7.88 17.24 -25.93
C PRO A 329 -7.84 18.73 -25.53
N GLY A 330 -6.83 19.12 -24.76
CA GLY A 330 -6.66 20.50 -24.28
C GLY A 330 -7.29 20.83 -22.94
N ASP A 331 -8.14 19.96 -22.39
CA ASP A 331 -8.85 20.17 -21.12
C ASP A 331 -7.99 19.80 -19.88
N PHE A 332 -6.70 20.05 -19.96
CA PHE A 332 -5.75 19.69 -18.89
C PHE A 332 -6.15 20.26 -17.52
N HIS A 333 -6.63 21.50 -17.46
CA HIS A 333 -7.03 22.14 -16.21
C HIS A 333 -8.25 21.46 -15.56
N TRP A 334 -9.24 21.05 -16.35
CA TRP A 334 -10.37 20.28 -15.85
C TRP A 334 -9.96 18.92 -15.32
N PHE A 335 -9.03 18.26 -16.00
CA PHE A 335 -8.48 16.99 -15.52
C PHE A 335 -7.66 17.14 -14.24
N LEU A 336 -6.98 18.29 -14.03
CA LEU A 336 -6.33 18.58 -12.75
C LEU A 336 -7.34 18.69 -11.60
N VAL A 337 -8.50 19.33 -11.83
CA VAL A 337 -9.56 19.39 -10.81
C VAL A 337 -10.05 17.98 -10.45
N ILE A 338 -10.28 17.14 -11.46
CA ILE A 338 -10.64 15.71 -11.23
C ILE A 338 -9.54 15.01 -10.45
N SER A 339 -8.27 15.27 -10.78
CA SER A 339 -7.12 14.66 -10.10
C SER A 339 -7.02 15.10 -8.63
N VAL A 340 -7.35 16.35 -8.30
CA VAL A 340 -7.48 16.79 -6.91
C VAL A 340 -8.55 15.99 -6.19
N ILE A 341 -9.77 15.92 -6.75
CA ILE A 341 -10.89 15.24 -6.07
C ILE A 341 -10.64 13.74 -5.92
N THR A 342 -10.13 13.08 -6.96
CA THR A 342 -9.75 11.66 -6.86
C THR A 342 -8.57 11.44 -5.92
N GLY A 343 -7.63 12.38 -5.87
CA GLY A 343 -6.55 12.42 -4.88
C GLY A 343 -7.06 12.55 -3.45
N LEU A 344 -8.06 13.41 -3.19
CA LEU A 344 -8.69 13.44 -1.86
C LEU A 344 -9.21 12.05 -1.45
N GLY A 345 -9.82 11.29 -2.38
CA GLY A 345 -10.28 9.93 -2.13
C GLY A 345 -9.15 8.94 -1.86
N LEU A 346 -7.95 9.16 -2.43
CA LEU A 346 -6.77 8.34 -2.16
C LEU A 346 -6.42 8.31 -0.66
N GLY A 347 -6.52 9.45 0.03
CA GLY A 347 -6.28 9.51 1.47
C GLY A 347 -7.22 8.60 2.28
N ALA A 348 -8.48 8.44 1.85
CA ALA A 348 -9.41 7.47 2.43
C ALA A 348 -8.97 6.02 2.15
N ASP A 349 -8.62 5.72 0.89
CA ASP A 349 -8.24 4.38 0.44
C ASP A 349 -6.95 3.86 1.12
N TYR A 350 -6.03 4.73 1.47
CA TYR A 350 -4.79 4.37 2.18
C TYR A 350 -4.94 4.40 3.70
N GLY A 351 -5.68 5.37 4.26
CA GLY A 351 -5.74 5.58 5.70
C GLY A 351 -6.75 4.69 6.43
N LEU A 352 -7.93 4.47 5.86
CA LEU A 352 -9.02 3.82 6.56
C LEU A 352 -8.96 2.28 6.54
N PRO A 353 -8.70 1.58 5.42
CA PRO A 353 -8.72 0.13 5.37
C PRO A 353 -7.73 -0.55 6.35
N PRO A 354 -6.46 -0.12 6.46
CA PRO A 354 -5.55 -0.70 7.44
C PRO A 354 -5.96 -0.42 8.88
N SER A 355 -6.65 0.70 9.14
CA SER A 355 -7.22 1.01 10.45
C SER A 355 -8.41 0.10 10.79
N ILE A 356 -9.28 -0.20 9.81
CA ILE A 356 -10.36 -1.19 9.97
C ILE A 356 -9.78 -2.59 10.18
N LEU A 357 -8.71 -2.95 9.44
CA LEU A 357 -8.02 -4.23 9.64
C LEU A 357 -7.51 -4.38 11.08
N ALA A 358 -6.90 -3.33 11.64
CA ALA A 358 -6.43 -3.35 13.01
C ALA A 358 -7.59 -3.55 14.02
N ASP A 359 -8.77 -2.97 13.75
CA ASP A 359 -9.96 -3.21 14.57
C ASP A 359 -10.48 -4.64 14.45
N VAL A 360 -10.51 -5.20 13.24
CA VAL A 360 -10.91 -6.59 12.97
C VAL A 360 -10.00 -7.58 13.71
N ILE A 361 -8.69 -7.33 13.73
CA ILE A 361 -7.72 -8.17 14.45
C ILE A 361 -8.01 -8.15 15.96
N ASN A 362 -8.38 -6.99 16.50
CA ASN A 362 -8.61 -6.81 17.93
C ASN A 362 -10.06 -7.03 18.37
N SER A 363 -10.99 -7.34 17.45
CA SER A 363 -12.39 -7.62 17.79
C SER A 363 -12.53 -8.96 18.53
N THR A 364 -13.54 -9.04 19.42
CA THR A 364 -13.86 -10.25 20.20
C THR A 364 -14.30 -11.42 19.33
N GLU A 365 -14.86 -11.18 18.14
CA GLU A 365 -15.21 -12.23 17.17
C GLU A 365 -13.98 -12.94 16.57
N GLY A 366 -12.81 -12.28 16.65
CA GLY A 366 -11.52 -12.85 16.28
C GLY A 366 -10.77 -13.46 17.45
N GLY A 367 -11.42 -13.90 18.53
CA GLY A 367 -10.85 -14.26 19.84
C GLY A 367 -9.51 -15.01 19.89
N ASP A 368 -9.05 -15.55 18.77
CA ASP A 368 -7.76 -16.22 18.57
C ASP A 368 -6.77 -15.38 17.69
N SER A 369 -7.10 -14.12 17.39
CA SER A 369 -6.29 -13.26 16.50
C SER A 369 -5.15 -12.55 17.23
N ARG A 370 -5.19 -12.46 18.56
CA ARG A 370 -4.12 -11.86 19.36
C ARG A 370 -2.83 -12.66 19.17
N GLY A 371 -1.76 -12.00 18.78
CA GLY A 371 -0.47 -12.62 18.46
C GLY A 371 -0.30 -13.11 17.01
N LYS A 372 -1.31 -12.97 16.16
CA LYS A 372 -1.27 -13.30 14.71
C LYS A 372 -1.30 -12.06 13.82
N THR A 373 -1.07 -10.87 14.37
CA THR A 373 -1.15 -9.57 13.67
C THR A 373 -0.28 -9.55 12.42
N GLY A 374 0.95 -10.07 12.49
CA GLY A 374 1.85 -10.18 11.34
C GLY A 374 1.28 -11.06 10.24
N THR A 375 0.63 -12.17 10.58
CA THR A 375 -0.02 -13.07 9.62
C THR A 375 -1.18 -12.36 8.90
N TYR A 376 -1.99 -11.57 9.63
CA TYR A 376 -3.05 -10.75 9.03
C TYR A 376 -2.48 -9.70 8.07
N PHE A 377 -1.44 -8.98 8.47
CA PHE A 377 -0.80 -7.98 7.60
C PHE A 377 -0.02 -8.60 6.45
N GLY A 378 0.56 -9.81 6.62
CA GLY A 378 1.17 -10.57 5.53
C GLY A 378 0.14 -10.97 4.46
N LEU A 379 -1.03 -11.47 4.89
CA LEU A 379 -2.12 -11.78 3.96
C LEU A 379 -2.73 -10.53 3.32
N TRP A 380 -2.78 -9.42 4.05
CA TRP A 380 -3.18 -8.11 3.53
C TRP A 380 -2.20 -7.60 2.47
N ALA A 381 -0.90 -7.70 2.69
CA ALA A 381 0.13 -7.32 1.72
C ALA A 381 0.02 -8.15 0.44
N LEU A 382 -0.14 -9.48 0.56
CA LEU A 382 -0.43 -10.36 -0.57
C LEU A 382 -1.68 -9.90 -1.34
N ALA A 383 -2.78 -9.61 -0.62
CA ALA A 383 -4.03 -9.16 -1.23
C ALA A 383 -3.87 -7.83 -1.96
N THR A 384 -3.08 -6.89 -1.42
CA THR A 384 -2.76 -5.61 -2.07
C THR A 384 -2.06 -5.82 -3.41
N LYS A 385 -1.05 -6.70 -3.43
CA LYS A 385 -0.30 -7.03 -4.64
C LYS A 385 -1.17 -7.72 -5.68
N LEU A 386 -1.99 -8.69 -5.27
CA LEU A 386 -2.93 -9.38 -6.15
C LEU A 386 -4.00 -8.44 -6.69
N ALA A 387 -4.57 -7.56 -5.88
CA ALA A 387 -5.59 -6.61 -6.29
C ALA A 387 -5.09 -5.68 -7.41
N THR A 388 -3.93 -5.08 -7.20
CA THR A 388 -3.31 -4.20 -8.21
C THR A 388 -2.91 -4.97 -9.46
N ALA A 389 -2.40 -6.20 -9.33
CA ALA A 389 -2.03 -7.05 -10.46
C ALA A 389 -3.25 -7.49 -11.28
N ILE A 390 -4.37 -7.84 -10.64
CA ILE A 390 -5.64 -8.18 -11.31
C ILE A 390 -6.14 -6.97 -12.10
N GLY A 391 -6.12 -5.79 -11.50
CA GLY A 391 -6.52 -4.55 -12.17
C GLY A 391 -5.64 -4.26 -13.40
N ALA A 392 -4.32 -4.32 -13.24
CA ALA A 392 -3.37 -4.11 -14.31
C ALA A 392 -3.52 -5.14 -15.44
N ALA A 393 -3.57 -6.43 -15.09
CA ALA A 393 -3.72 -7.52 -16.06
C ALA A 393 -5.05 -7.50 -16.81
N GLY A 394 -6.13 -7.02 -16.17
CA GLY A 394 -7.45 -6.91 -16.81
C GLY A 394 -7.61 -5.69 -17.70
N SER A 395 -6.91 -4.58 -17.42
CA SER A 395 -7.13 -3.29 -18.07
C SER A 395 -6.69 -3.25 -19.54
N LEU A 396 -5.50 -3.72 -19.84
CA LEU A 396 -4.93 -3.68 -21.19
C LEU A 396 -5.62 -4.64 -22.17
N PRO A 397 -5.95 -5.91 -21.81
CA PRO A 397 -6.76 -6.77 -22.67
C PRO A 397 -8.14 -6.16 -22.98
N VAL A 398 -8.82 -5.57 -21.99
CA VAL A 398 -10.10 -4.88 -22.23
C VAL A 398 -9.92 -3.73 -23.22
N ALA A 399 -8.90 -2.89 -23.07
CA ALA A 399 -8.59 -1.83 -24.00
C ALA A 399 -8.29 -2.40 -25.41
N ALA A 400 -7.52 -3.49 -25.50
CA ALA A 400 -7.17 -4.13 -26.77
C ALA A 400 -8.40 -4.72 -27.49
N MET A 401 -9.30 -5.39 -26.75
CA MET A 401 -10.57 -5.91 -27.31
C MET A 401 -11.46 -4.78 -27.87
N LEU A 402 -11.33 -3.56 -27.33
CA LEU A 402 -12.05 -2.39 -27.79
C LEU A 402 -11.32 -1.57 -28.86
N GLY A 403 -10.23 -2.12 -29.42
CA GLY A 403 -9.52 -1.53 -30.57
C GLY A 403 -8.30 -0.67 -30.22
N PHE A 404 -7.83 -0.67 -28.98
CA PHE A 404 -6.56 -0.04 -28.60
C PHE A 404 -5.39 -0.97 -28.90
N ASN A 405 -4.56 -0.60 -29.89
CA ASN A 405 -3.35 -1.36 -30.25
C ASN A 405 -2.21 -0.39 -30.62
N PRO A 406 -1.39 0.01 -29.65
CA PRO A 406 -0.30 0.95 -29.89
C PRO A 406 0.75 0.42 -30.88
N ALA A 407 0.98 -0.90 -30.93
CA ALA A 407 1.92 -1.50 -31.88
C ALA A 407 1.47 -1.39 -33.33
N LYS A 408 0.17 -1.22 -33.59
CA LYS A 408 -0.43 -1.00 -34.92
C LYS A 408 -0.79 0.45 -35.19
N GLY A 409 -0.44 1.37 -34.29
CA GLY A 409 -0.84 2.79 -34.39
C GLY A 409 -2.34 3.03 -34.18
N LEU A 410 -3.07 2.04 -33.66
CA LEU A 410 -4.50 2.15 -33.38
C LEU A 410 -4.73 2.64 -31.97
N TYR A 411 -4.97 3.93 -31.84
CA TYR A 411 -5.22 4.59 -30.54
C TYR A 411 -6.71 4.89 -30.39
N GLY A 412 -7.51 3.85 -30.18
CA GLY A 412 -8.94 3.99 -29.93
C GLY A 412 -9.20 4.81 -28.66
N THR A 413 -9.47 6.12 -28.78
CA THR A 413 -9.73 7.00 -27.63
C THR A 413 -10.90 6.49 -26.79
N THR A 414 -11.97 5.99 -27.44
CA THR A 414 -13.10 5.37 -26.74
C THR A 414 -12.68 4.16 -25.91
N ALA A 415 -11.78 3.32 -26.43
CA ALA A 415 -11.27 2.16 -25.68
C ALA A 415 -10.51 2.59 -24.42
N LEU A 416 -9.69 3.65 -24.52
CA LEU A 416 -8.97 4.21 -23.39
C LEU A 416 -9.91 4.86 -22.38
N VAL A 417 -10.96 5.57 -22.81
CA VAL A 417 -12.00 6.13 -21.94
C VAL A 417 -12.71 5.01 -21.16
N ILE A 418 -13.10 3.93 -21.84
CA ILE A 418 -13.75 2.79 -21.16
C ILE A 418 -12.79 2.13 -20.18
N ALA A 419 -11.55 1.85 -20.58
CA ALA A 419 -10.57 1.19 -19.73
C ALA A 419 -10.13 2.07 -18.55
N TYR A 420 -9.96 3.38 -18.74
CA TYR A 420 -9.46 4.29 -17.69
C TYR A 420 -10.57 4.81 -16.77
N ILE A 421 -11.78 5.03 -17.29
CA ILE A 421 -12.87 5.65 -16.53
C ILE A 421 -13.95 4.62 -16.18
N VAL A 422 -14.60 4.02 -17.17
CA VAL A 422 -15.80 3.21 -16.94
C VAL A 422 -15.47 1.97 -16.09
N LEU A 423 -14.42 1.25 -16.44
CA LEU A 423 -14.04 0.04 -15.75
C LEU A 423 -13.68 0.28 -14.28
N PRO A 424 -12.78 1.21 -13.90
CA PRO A 424 -12.50 1.51 -12.50
C PRO A 424 -13.71 2.05 -11.73
N VAL A 425 -14.54 2.89 -12.36
CA VAL A 425 -15.77 3.43 -11.74
C VAL A 425 -16.73 2.30 -11.38
N MET A 426 -16.99 1.37 -12.30
CA MET A 426 -17.87 0.23 -12.05
C MET A 426 -17.36 -0.66 -10.92
N ILE A 427 -16.06 -0.98 -10.92
CA ILE A 427 -15.44 -1.79 -9.86
C ILE A 427 -15.52 -1.04 -8.51
N LYS A 428 -15.23 0.26 -8.49
CA LYS A 428 -15.24 1.07 -7.27
C LYS A 428 -16.64 1.24 -6.69
N ILE A 429 -17.66 1.42 -7.55
CA ILE A 429 -19.07 1.43 -7.13
C ILE A 429 -19.43 0.07 -6.54
N GLY A 430 -19.03 -1.04 -7.17
CA GLY A 430 -19.24 -2.39 -6.64
C GLY A 430 -18.60 -2.55 -5.24
N ALA A 431 -17.38 -2.08 -5.04
CA ALA A 431 -16.71 -2.10 -3.74
C ALA A 431 -17.44 -1.22 -2.70
N ALA A 432 -17.92 -0.03 -3.11
CA ALA A 432 -18.70 0.85 -2.26
C ALA A 432 -20.04 0.21 -1.84
N LEU A 433 -20.73 -0.45 -2.74
CA LEU A 433 -21.95 -1.20 -2.41
C LEU A 433 -21.66 -2.35 -1.44
N LEU A 434 -20.58 -3.09 -1.66
CA LEU A 434 -20.18 -4.18 -0.76
C LEU A 434 -19.97 -3.68 0.66
N ILE A 435 -19.23 -2.58 0.88
CA ILE A 435 -19.01 -2.06 2.23
C ILE A 435 -20.29 -1.51 2.84
N TRP A 436 -21.18 -0.94 2.04
CA TRP A 436 -22.49 -0.47 2.50
C TRP A 436 -23.34 -1.62 3.05
N PHE A 437 -23.41 -2.74 2.32
CA PHE A 437 -24.14 -3.93 2.78
C PHE A 437 -23.54 -4.54 4.06
N ILE A 438 -22.21 -4.60 4.16
CA ILE A 438 -21.52 -5.08 5.36
C ILE A 438 -21.85 -4.20 6.57
N ARG A 439 -21.89 -2.88 6.39
CA ARG A 439 -22.24 -1.92 7.44
C ARG A 439 -23.69 -2.11 7.92
N ILE A 440 -24.65 -2.27 7.01
CA ILE A 440 -26.07 -2.46 7.37
C ILE A 440 -26.26 -3.73 8.22
N GLU A 441 -25.55 -4.80 7.89
CA GLU A 441 -25.61 -6.02 8.72
C GLU A 441 -25.01 -5.80 10.12
N ALA A 442 -23.92 -5.07 10.25
CA ALA A 442 -23.31 -4.77 11.55
C ALA A 442 -24.20 -3.89 12.42
N GLU A 443 -24.86 -2.88 11.83
CA GLU A 443 -25.82 -2.02 12.54
C GLU A 443 -27.07 -2.80 12.98
N ARG A 444 -27.59 -3.70 12.15
CA ARG A 444 -28.70 -4.58 12.51
C ARG A 444 -28.35 -5.56 13.63
N GLY A 445 -27.12 -6.07 13.63
CA GLY A 445 -26.60 -6.94 14.69
C GLY A 445 -26.53 -6.22 16.04
N SER A 446 -25.97 -4.99 16.09
CA SER A 446 -25.85 -4.21 17.31
C SER A 446 -27.20 -3.80 17.91
N VAL A 447 -28.16 -3.41 17.08
CA VAL A 447 -29.55 -3.10 17.53
C VAL A 447 -30.23 -4.35 18.11
N ARG A 448 -30.00 -5.52 17.50
CA ARG A 448 -30.55 -6.79 18.01
C ARG A 448 -29.94 -7.20 19.35
N GLU A 449 -28.61 -7.00 19.54
CA GLU A 449 -27.94 -7.23 20.82
C GLU A 449 -28.38 -6.25 21.91
N GLU A 450 -28.59 -4.97 21.58
CA GLU A 450 -29.11 -3.99 22.53
C GLU A 450 -30.57 -4.32 22.94
N LEU A 451 -31.39 -4.77 21.99
CA LEU A 451 -32.77 -5.22 22.29
C LEU A 451 -32.78 -6.48 23.18
N MET A 452 -31.84 -7.43 22.92
CA MET A 452 -31.74 -8.66 23.73
C MET A 452 -31.18 -8.40 25.13
N LYS A 453 -30.44 -7.29 25.35
CA LYS A 453 -29.94 -6.88 26.68
C LYS A 453 -31.01 -6.13 27.51
N ARG A 454 -32.10 -5.70 26.86
CA ARG A 454 -33.24 -4.98 27.51
C ARG A 454 -34.41 -5.90 27.85
N VAL A 455 -34.41 -7.15 27.39
CA VAL A 455 -35.34 -8.22 27.72
C VAL A 455 -34.66 -9.18 28.71
#